data_5dc49a192bcb4d971866d0f8c6d505ae
#
_entry.id   5dc49a192bcb4d971866d0f8c6d505ae
#
_cell.length_a   1.000
_cell.length_b   1.000
_cell.length_c   1.000
_cell.angle_alpha   90.00
_cell.angle_beta   90.00
_cell.angle_gamma   90.00
#
_symmetry.space_group_name_H-M   'P 1'
#
loop_
_entity.id
_entity.type
_entity.pdbx_description
1 polymer ?
#
loop_
_entity_poly.entity_id
_entity_poly.type
_entity_poly.pdbx_seq_one_letter_code
_entity_poly.pdbx_strand_id
1 'polypeptide(L)' 'MASARRMRVLCLAGRIILENGGETYRAEDTVTRMAEALGLREVSVFAVPSGLFVSYMD' A
#
# COMPACT_ATOMS: atom_id res chain seq x y z
N MET A 1 -16.19 5.42 5.01
CA MET A 1 -15.66 5.06 3.70
C MET A 1 -15.47 3.56 3.61
N ALA A 2 -15.80 3.00 2.49
CA ALA A 2 -15.68 1.55 2.32
C ALA A 2 -14.22 1.12 2.30
N SER A 3 -13.91 0.00 2.94
CA SER A 3 -12.56 -0.58 2.94
C SER A 3 -12.04 -0.82 1.53
N ALA A 4 -12.95 -1.20 0.61
CA ALA A 4 -12.56 -1.46 -0.78
C ALA A 4 -11.99 -0.22 -1.45
N ARG A 5 -12.53 0.97 -1.14
CA ARG A 5 -12.01 2.21 -1.72
C ARG A 5 -10.64 2.53 -1.18
N ARG A 6 -10.46 2.38 0.14
CA ARG A 6 -9.14 2.61 0.76
C ARG A 6 -8.11 1.64 0.20
N MET A 7 -8.49 0.38 0.05
CA MET A 7 -7.58 -0.63 -0.49
C MET A 7 -7.19 -0.29 -1.92
N ARG A 8 -8.15 0.19 -2.73
CA ARG A 8 -7.86 0.56 -4.11
C ARG A 8 -6.84 1.69 -4.19
N VAL A 9 -6.99 2.70 -3.33
CA VAL A 9 -6.05 3.82 -3.28
C VAL A 9 -4.65 3.34 -2.92
N LEU A 10 -4.55 2.47 -1.92
CA LEU A 10 -3.27 1.95 -1.46
C LEU A 10 -2.58 1.13 -2.54
N CYS A 11 -3.33 0.26 -3.20
CA CYS A 11 -2.77 -0.58 -4.25
C CYS A 11 -2.31 0.27 -5.43
N LEU A 12 -3.08 1.29 -5.78
CA LEU A 12 -2.73 2.18 -6.88
C LEU A 12 -1.45 2.96 -6.57
N ALA A 13 -1.33 3.46 -5.34
CA ALA A 13 -0.13 4.20 -4.94
C ALA A 13 1.11 3.32 -5.02
N GLY A 14 1.03 2.10 -4.50
CA GLY A 14 2.15 1.18 -4.54
C GLY A 14 2.52 0.80 -5.96
N ARG A 15 1.51 0.59 -6.80
CA ARG A 15 1.73 0.24 -8.19
C ARG A 15 2.44 1.36 -8.95
N ILE A 16 2.03 2.59 -8.72
CA ILE A 16 2.67 3.73 -9.37
C ILE A 16 4.15 3.81 -9.01
N ILE A 17 4.47 3.61 -7.74
CA ILE A 17 5.86 3.64 -7.28
C ILE A 17 6.67 2.54 -7.99
N LEU A 18 6.14 1.33 -8.03
CA LEU A 18 6.85 0.21 -8.64
C LEU A 18 7.01 0.38 -10.14
N GLU A 19 5.97 0.86 -10.83
CA GLU A 19 6.01 1.04 -12.28
C GLU A 19 6.94 2.16 -12.71
N ASN A 20 7.24 3.08 -11.82
CA ASN A 20 8.12 4.21 -12.12
C ASN A 20 9.53 3.99 -11.59
N GLY A 21 9.93 2.74 -11.41
CA GLY A 21 11.29 2.40 -11.03
C GLY A 21 11.58 2.57 -9.55
N GLY A 22 10.55 2.73 -8.73
CA GLY A 22 10.72 2.81 -7.28
C GLY A 22 11.16 1.48 -6.70
N GLU A 23 11.88 1.56 -5.59
CA GLU A 23 12.33 0.36 -4.90
C GLU A 23 11.18 -0.25 -4.10
N THR A 24 11.20 -1.58 -3.94
CA THR A 24 10.11 -2.26 -3.25
C THR A 24 9.95 -1.77 -1.81
N TYR A 25 11.06 -1.52 -1.11
CA TYR A 25 10.97 -1.03 0.27
C TYR A 25 10.32 0.35 0.33
N ARG A 26 10.50 1.17 -0.69
CA ARG A 26 9.88 2.49 -0.76
C ARG A 26 8.37 2.36 -0.95
N ALA A 27 7.95 1.44 -1.79
CA ALA A 27 6.52 1.18 -1.97
C ALA A 27 5.90 0.69 -0.67
N GLU A 28 6.57 -0.22 0.03
CA GLU A 28 6.10 -0.73 1.31
C GLU A 28 5.95 0.38 2.34
N ASP A 29 6.95 1.25 2.46
CA ASP A 29 6.92 2.33 3.43
C ASP A 29 5.83 3.34 3.11
N THR A 30 5.72 3.74 1.85
CA THR A 30 4.72 4.73 1.44
C THR A 30 3.31 4.20 1.67
N VAL A 31 3.04 2.97 1.25
CA VAL A 31 1.70 2.40 1.39
C VAL A 31 1.34 2.21 2.85
N THR A 32 2.31 1.80 3.69
CA THR A 32 2.08 1.67 5.12
C THR A 32 1.67 3.00 5.73
N ARG A 33 2.41 4.06 5.42
CA ARG A 33 2.10 5.38 5.96
C ARG A 33 0.74 5.89 5.49
N MET A 34 0.41 5.67 4.23
CA MET A 34 -0.89 6.06 3.70
C MET A 34 -2.02 5.30 4.38
N ALA A 35 -1.83 4.00 4.60
CA ALA A 35 -2.84 3.19 5.26
C ALA A 35 -3.09 3.67 6.68
N GLU A 36 -2.03 3.98 7.41
CA GLU A 36 -2.16 4.49 8.76
C GLU A 36 -2.86 5.85 8.78
N ALA A 37 -2.55 6.70 7.82
CA ALA A 37 -3.20 8.01 7.71
C ALA A 37 -4.69 7.87 7.40
N LEU A 38 -5.09 6.78 6.76
CA LEU A 38 -6.49 6.49 6.46
C LEU A 38 -7.21 5.80 7.63
N GLY A 39 -6.52 5.63 8.75
CA GLY A 39 -7.13 5.05 9.94
C GLY A 39 -7.08 3.54 10.02
N LEU A 40 -6.34 2.88 9.15
CA LEU A 40 -6.20 1.43 9.19
C LEU A 40 -5.14 1.05 10.23
N ARG A 41 -5.32 -0.12 10.83
CA ARG A 41 -4.44 -0.59 11.89
C ARG A 41 -3.79 -1.91 11.51
N GLU A 42 -2.68 -2.22 12.17
CA GLU A 42 -1.95 -3.46 11.97
C GLU A 42 -1.68 -3.69 10.50
N VAL A 43 -1.20 -2.64 9.85
CA VAL A 43 -0.94 -2.66 8.42
C VAL A 43 0.34 -3.45 8.14
N SER A 44 0.27 -4.33 7.18
CA SER A 44 1.42 -5.09 6.72
C SER A 44 1.45 -5.02 5.20
N VAL A 45 2.56 -4.58 4.64
CA VAL A 45 2.71 -4.42 3.20
C VAL A 45 3.94 -5.21 2.75
N PHE A 46 3.75 -6.02 1.74
CA PHE A 46 4.84 -6.78 1.14
C PHE A 46 4.85 -6.50 -0.36
N ALA A 47 5.96 -6.00 -0.87
CA ALA A 47 6.07 -5.62 -2.27
C ALA A 47 7.15 -6.42 -2.96
N VAL A 48 6.86 -6.84 -4.19
CA VAL A 48 7.81 -7.43 -5.12
C VAL A 48 7.72 -6.62 -6.40
N PRO A 49 8.73 -6.68 -7.29
CA PRO A 49 8.69 -5.83 -8.48
C PRO A 49 7.44 -6.00 -9.35
N SER A 50 6.79 -7.13 -9.29
CA SER A 50 5.62 -7.41 -10.11
C SER A 50 4.30 -7.26 -9.36
N GLY A 51 4.31 -6.89 -8.07
CA GLY A 51 3.06 -6.79 -7.34
C GLY A 51 3.21 -6.33 -5.91
N LEU A 52 2.08 -6.27 -5.23
CA LEU A 52 1.99 -5.70 -3.90
C LEU A 52 0.90 -6.43 -3.11
N PHE A 53 1.20 -6.73 -1.87
CA PHE A 53 0.27 -7.40 -0.97
C PHE A 53 0.06 -6.53 0.27
N VAL A 54 -1.18 -6.22 0.59
CA VAL A 54 -1.52 -5.36 1.71
C VAL A 54 -2.50 -6.10 2.62
N SER A 55 -2.20 -6.13 3.91
CA SER A 55 -3.16 -6.62 4.88
C SER A 55 -3.31 -5.59 6.00
N TYR A 56 -4.48 -5.52 6.60
CA TYR A 56 -4.77 -4.51 7.61
C TYR A 56 -6.00 -4.91 8.41
N MET A 57 -6.20 -4.18 9.50
CA MET A 57 -7.42 -4.26 10.29
C MET A 57 -8.08 -2.88 10.30
N ASP A 58 -9.39 -2.90 10.16
CA ASP A 58 -10.21 -1.68 10.21
C ASP A 58 -10.30 -1.11 11.61
#